data_80ea7537d419ddd2a83b39f70c994d6a
#
_entry.id   80ea7537d419ddd2a83b39f70c994d6a
#
_cell.length_a   1.000
_cell.length_b   1.000
_cell.length_c   1.000
_cell.angle_alpha   90.00
_cell.angle_beta   90.00
_cell.angle_gamma   90.00
#
_symmetry.space_group_name_H-M   'P 1'
#
loop_
_entity.id
_entity.type
_entity.pdbx_description
1 polymer ?
#
loop_
_entity_poly.entity_id
_entity_poly.type
_entity_poly.pdbx_seq_one_letter_code
_entity_poly.pdbx_strand_id
1 'polypeptide(L)'
;MSKNDSEFYSSLISKATMRSANTDTPKTVAVLGAGAMGMGIAFALANKASINVNLYDIDVGQFKLAEDMPLIRTTTDLSEAIESSDLVIEAVPEVLSLKREVISKCVDQFVATNTSTFKVEDISSRSNFGGMHFFNPVSKMPLVEVVSGPSTSEETIAILCKTSLAMGKIPLICNDCSGFVVNRMLMPYLIEFDKMVSEGHNFVHIDVVMRDHGWPMGPAELCDLVGLDVVYHGSKSMEKAYDHISIAEESMCHSLYEGRNLGRKTHGGFYRYSPISYNKTGPLAKAGDIRESSTLIKERLISPMLREAAMLLEEGIVEEPQDINSALMLGAGLPPFNEDLLQTTVK
;
A
#
# COMPACT_ATOMS: atom_id res chain seq x y z
N MET A 1 6.06 -5.13 19.53
CA MET A 1 4.64 -5.57 19.39
C MET A 1 4.16 -5.99 20.77
N SER A 2 3.09 -5.38 21.27
CA SER A 2 2.49 -5.76 22.56
C SER A 2 1.70 -7.08 22.41
N LYS A 3 1.39 -7.75 23.56
CA LYS A 3 0.54 -8.96 23.52
C LYS A 3 -0.86 -8.70 22.95
N ASN A 4 -1.37 -7.48 23.07
CA ASN A 4 -2.68 -7.08 22.53
C ASN A 4 -2.65 -6.97 21.00
N ASP A 5 -1.51 -6.59 20.39
CA ASP A 5 -1.43 -6.48 18.93
C ASP A 5 -1.58 -7.84 18.24
N SER A 6 -1.20 -8.95 18.91
CA SER A 6 -1.26 -10.29 18.32
C SER A 6 -2.69 -10.81 18.12
N GLU A 7 -3.68 -10.34 18.86
CA GLU A 7 -5.08 -10.75 18.70
C GLU A 7 -5.70 -10.17 17.44
N PHE A 8 -5.34 -8.93 17.06
CA PHE A 8 -5.90 -8.24 15.90
C PHE A 8 -5.60 -8.93 14.56
N TYR A 9 -4.43 -9.55 14.41
CA TYR A 9 -4.06 -10.18 13.13
C TYR A 9 -4.01 -11.72 13.17
N SER A 10 -4.31 -12.32 14.31
CA SER A 10 -4.42 -13.79 14.41
C SER A 10 -5.51 -14.34 13.49
N SER A 11 -6.61 -13.61 13.32
CA SER A 11 -7.69 -13.94 12.38
C SER A 11 -7.17 -13.94 10.94
N LEU A 12 -6.45 -12.91 10.51
CA LEU A 12 -5.88 -12.83 9.16
C LEU A 12 -4.94 -14.00 8.86
N ILE A 13 -4.03 -14.32 9.79
CA ILE A 13 -3.11 -15.45 9.65
C ILE A 13 -3.89 -16.76 9.57
N SER A 14 -4.92 -16.93 10.40
CA SER A 14 -5.76 -18.13 10.40
C SER A 14 -6.51 -18.30 9.09
N LYS A 15 -7.18 -17.26 8.59
CA LYS A 15 -7.88 -17.25 7.30
C LYS A 15 -6.94 -17.63 6.16
N ALA A 16 -5.76 -17.00 6.08
CA ALA A 16 -4.77 -17.30 5.05
C ALA A 16 -4.17 -18.71 5.18
N THR A 17 -3.93 -19.19 6.40
CA THR A 17 -3.43 -20.56 6.64
C THR A 17 -4.44 -21.61 6.20
N MET A 18 -5.72 -21.41 6.51
CA MET A 18 -6.79 -22.31 6.07
C MET A 18 -6.92 -22.34 4.54
N ARG A 19 -6.92 -21.16 3.88
CA ARG A 19 -7.00 -21.05 2.41
C ARG A 19 -5.83 -21.73 1.72
N SER A 20 -4.63 -21.71 2.30
CA SER A 20 -3.39 -22.26 1.71
C SER A 20 -2.97 -23.63 2.27
N ALA A 21 -3.82 -24.31 3.04
CA ALA A 21 -3.47 -25.54 3.76
C ALA A 21 -2.95 -26.67 2.86
N ASN A 22 -3.52 -26.82 1.68
CA ASN A 22 -3.18 -27.86 0.69
C ASN A 22 -2.31 -27.34 -0.47
N THR A 23 -1.67 -26.17 -0.30
CA THR A 23 -0.88 -25.53 -1.33
C THR A 23 0.59 -25.56 -0.96
N ASP A 24 1.44 -25.98 -1.89
CA ASP A 24 2.88 -25.96 -1.71
C ASP A 24 3.42 -24.52 -1.86
N THR A 25 4.52 -24.23 -1.16
CA THR A 25 5.24 -22.99 -1.34
C THR A 25 5.96 -23.02 -2.70
N PRO A 26 5.89 -21.93 -3.51
CA PRO A 26 6.63 -21.86 -4.76
C PRO A 26 8.14 -22.10 -4.53
N LYS A 27 8.78 -22.84 -5.41
CA LYS A 27 10.24 -23.08 -5.33
C LYS A 27 11.03 -21.95 -5.98
N THR A 28 10.47 -21.37 -7.05
CA THR A 28 11.07 -20.27 -7.80
C THR A 28 10.02 -19.22 -8.09
N VAL A 29 10.35 -17.96 -7.79
CA VAL A 29 9.49 -16.79 -8.06
C VAL A 29 10.21 -15.80 -8.95
N ALA A 30 9.58 -15.41 -10.06
CA ALA A 30 10.05 -14.27 -10.82
C ALA A 30 9.54 -12.96 -10.19
N VAL A 31 10.41 -11.98 -10.03
CA VAL A 31 10.04 -10.61 -9.66
C VAL A 31 10.39 -9.70 -10.83
N LEU A 32 9.36 -9.08 -11.40
CA LEU A 32 9.49 -8.25 -12.61
C LEU A 32 9.52 -6.77 -12.23
N GLY A 33 10.68 -6.15 -12.38
CA GLY A 33 11.02 -4.81 -11.91
C GLY A 33 11.91 -4.86 -10.68
N ALA A 34 13.12 -4.29 -10.75
CA ALA A 34 14.11 -4.26 -9.67
C ALA A 34 14.19 -2.88 -8.98
N GLY A 35 13.12 -2.09 -9.07
CA GLY A 35 12.96 -0.86 -8.29
C GLY A 35 12.84 -1.14 -6.79
N ALA A 36 12.57 -0.09 -5.99
CA ALA A 36 12.52 -0.20 -4.53
C ALA A 36 11.56 -1.30 -4.02
N MET A 37 10.39 -1.46 -4.65
CA MET A 37 9.42 -2.49 -4.26
C MET A 37 9.88 -3.88 -4.70
N GLY A 38 10.23 -4.07 -5.98
CA GLY A 38 10.64 -5.38 -6.48
C GLY A 38 11.91 -5.90 -5.79
N MET A 39 12.90 -5.05 -5.55
CA MET A 39 14.08 -5.41 -4.77
C MET A 39 13.71 -5.83 -3.34
N GLY A 40 12.83 -5.07 -2.68
CA GLY A 40 12.35 -5.42 -1.34
C GLY A 40 11.61 -6.75 -1.30
N ILE A 41 10.78 -7.05 -2.31
CA ILE A 41 10.06 -8.32 -2.46
C ILE A 41 11.06 -9.46 -2.71
N ALA A 42 12.01 -9.28 -3.62
CA ALA A 42 13.05 -10.27 -3.92
C ALA A 42 13.86 -10.64 -2.66
N PHE A 43 14.27 -9.65 -1.88
CA PHE A 43 14.97 -9.89 -0.61
C PHE A 43 14.11 -10.62 0.43
N ALA A 44 12.83 -10.30 0.53
CA ALA A 44 11.94 -10.99 1.45
C ALA A 44 11.72 -12.46 1.06
N LEU A 45 11.55 -12.74 -0.24
CA LEU A 45 11.47 -14.11 -0.78
C LEU A 45 12.74 -14.91 -0.49
N ALA A 46 13.91 -14.36 -0.83
CA ALA A 46 15.18 -15.05 -0.66
C ALA A 46 15.54 -15.26 0.83
N ASN A 47 15.47 -14.20 1.65
CA ASN A 47 15.99 -14.24 3.02
C ASN A 47 15.02 -14.79 4.06
N LYS A 48 13.71 -14.66 3.85
CA LYS A 48 12.70 -15.10 4.82
C LYS A 48 12.04 -16.40 4.42
N ALA A 49 11.73 -16.54 3.12
CA ALA A 49 11.06 -17.74 2.62
C ALA A 49 12.02 -18.80 2.09
N SER A 50 13.29 -18.49 1.90
CA SER A 50 14.30 -19.38 1.26
C SER A 50 13.87 -19.83 -0.15
N ILE A 51 13.21 -18.94 -0.89
CA ILE A 51 12.72 -19.17 -2.26
C ILE A 51 13.77 -18.65 -3.26
N ASN A 52 13.99 -19.39 -4.34
CA ASN A 52 14.81 -18.91 -5.46
C ASN A 52 14.08 -17.77 -6.18
N VAL A 53 14.80 -16.72 -6.53
CA VAL A 53 14.24 -15.54 -7.18
C VAL A 53 14.92 -15.28 -8.51
N ASN A 54 14.14 -15.17 -9.57
CA ASN A 54 14.57 -14.61 -10.85
C ASN A 54 14.16 -13.12 -10.86
N LEU A 55 15.12 -12.23 -10.65
CA LEU A 55 14.88 -10.79 -10.61
C LEU A 55 15.15 -10.19 -11.99
N TYR A 56 14.11 -9.64 -12.59
CA TYR A 56 14.15 -9.02 -13.93
C TYR A 56 14.08 -7.49 -13.84
N ASP A 57 14.91 -6.81 -14.62
CA ASP A 57 14.77 -5.40 -14.96
C ASP A 57 15.43 -5.14 -16.32
N ILE A 58 15.00 -4.09 -17.03
CA ILE A 58 15.63 -3.63 -18.26
C ILE A 58 16.97 -2.91 -18.00
N ASP A 59 17.14 -2.38 -16.78
CA ASP A 59 18.34 -1.64 -16.37
C ASP A 59 19.20 -2.48 -15.42
N VAL A 60 20.33 -2.96 -15.91
CA VAL A 60 21.34 -3.72 -15.12
C VAL A 60 21.83 -2.95 -13.89
N GLY A 61 21.76 -1.62 -13.91
CA GLY A 61 22.17 -0.78 -12.79
C GLY A 61 21.32 -0.98 -11.53
N GLN A 62 20.12 -1.52 -11.67
CA GLN A 62 19.23 -1.84 -10.56
C GLN A 62 19.67 -3.08 -9.75
N PHE A 63 20.51 -3.94 -10.33
CA PHE A 63 20.88 -5.23 -9.72
C PHE A 63 21.96 -5.16 -8.62
N LYS A 64 22.65 -4.04 -8.47
CA LYS A 64 23.81 -3.88 -7.55
C LYS A 64 23.62 -4.46 -6.15
N LEU A 65 22.43 -4.34 -5.58
CA LEU A 65 22.12 -4.83 -4.24
C LEU A 65 21.85 -6.33 -4.20
N ALA A 66 21.60 -6.95 -5.34
CA ALA A 66 21.24 -8.36 -5.47
C ALA A 66 22.42 -9.25 -5.93
N GLU A 67 23.53 -8.66 -6.42
CA GLU A 67 24.67 -9.38 -7.03
C GLU A 67 25.29 -10.44 -6.11
N ASP A 68 25.34 -10.20 -4.80
CA ASP A 68 25.92 -11.11 -3.82
C ASP A 68 24.90 -12.02 -3.11
N MET A 69 23.66 -12.07 -3.59
CA MET A 69 22.58 -12.83 -2.96
C MET A 69 22.45 -14.22 -3.58
N PRO A 70 22.77 -15.31 -2.84
CA PRO A 70 22.89 -16.65 -3.43
C PRO A 70 21.59 -17.22 -4.00
N LEU A 71 20.44 -16.74 -3.53
CA LEU A 71 19.12 -17.17 -4.01
C LEU A 71 18.49 -16.22 -5.04
N ILE A 72 19.17 -15.12 -5.41
CA ILE A 72 18.66 -14.15 -6.39
C ILE A 72 19.52 -14.23 -7.66
N ARG A 73 18.90 -14.66 -8.75
CA ARG A 73 19.46 -14.59 -10.09
C ARG A 73 18.90 -13.36 -10.80
N THR A 74 19.75 -12.51 -11.32
CA THR A 74 19.35 -11.30 -12.05
C THR A 74 19.44 -11.53 -13.55
N THR A 75 18.46 -10.99 -14.31
CA THR A 75 18.46 -11.09 -15.78
C THR A 75 17.74 -9.89 -16.40
N THR A 76 18.15 -9.53 -17.62
CA THR A 76 17.45 -8.55 -18.47
C THR A 76 16.57 -9.22 -19.52
N ASP A 77 16.54 -10.54 -19.54
CA ASP A 77 15.67 -11.32 -20.42
C ASP A 77 14.39 -11.73 -19.66
N LEU A 78 13.26 -11.16 -20.09
CA LEU A 78 11.97 -11.42 -19.48
C LEU A 78 11.55 -12.89 -19.59
N SER A 79 11.81 -13.51 -20.72
CA SER A 79 11.47 -14.93 -20.95
C SER A 79 12.26 -15.83 -20.00
N GLU A 80 13.56 -15.57 -19.86
CA GLU A 80 14.42 -16.30 -18.93
C GLU A 80 13.94 -16.17 -17.47
N ALA A 81 13.48 -14.98 -17.06
CA ALA A 81 12.96 -14.77 -15.71
C ALA A 81 11.70 -15.60 -15.44
N ILE A 82 10.81 -15.72 -16.42
CA ILE A 82 9.48 -16.32 -16.28
C ILE A 82 9.51 -17.85 -16.43
N GLU A 83 10.28 -18.36 -17.39
CA GLU A 83 10.17 -19.74 -17.92
C GLU A 83 10.29 -20.84 -16.84
N SER A 84 11.11 -20.61 -15.82
CA SER A 84 11.32 -21.58 -14.72
C SER A 84 10.63 -21.20 -13.40
N SER A 85 9.69 -20.27 -13.44
CA SER A 85 9.06 -19.75 -12.22
C SER A 85 7.67 -20.32 -12.00
N ASP A 86 7.36 -20.69 -10.74
CA ASP A 86 6.05 -21.17 -10.31
C ASP A 86 5.07 -20.00 -10.15
N LEU A 87 5.58 -18.86 -9.69
CA LEU A 87 4.85 -17.63 -9.45
C LEU A 87 5.62 -16.45 -10.04
N VAL A 88 4.91 -15.49 -10.61
CA VAL A 88 5.45 -14.21 -11.07
C VAL A 88 4.83 -13.08 -10.23
N ILE A 89 5.67 -12.21 -9.67
CA ILE A 89 5.23 -10.98 -8.98
C ILE A 89 5.66 -9.78 -9.80
N GLU A 90 4.70 -9.07 -10.36
CA GLU A 90 4.93 -7.90 -11.18
C GLU A 90 5.05 -6.64 -10.29
N ALA A 91 6.17 -5.92 -10.41
CA ALA A 91 6.49 -4.67 -9.72
C ALA A 91 7.12 -3.63 -10.68
N VAL A 92 6.72 -3.65 -11.97
CA VAL A 92 7.13 -2.65 -12.97
C VAL A 92 6.45 -1.29 -12.70
N PRO A 93 6.89 -0.19 -13.34
CA PRO A 93 6.27 1.13 -13.18
C PRO A 93 4.74 1.12 -13.34
N GLU A 94 4.06 2.03 -12.63
CA GLU A 94 2.60 2.11 -12.52
C GLU A 94 1.96 2.66 -13.82
N VAL A 95 2.13 1.91 -14.91
CA VAL A 95 1.61 2.18 -16.25
C VAL A 95 0.80 0.98 -16.73
N LEU A 96 -0.51 1.14 -16.88
CA LEU A 96 -1.44 0.05 -17.17
C LEU A 96 -1.06 -0.76 -18.43
N SER A 97 -0.68 -0.06 -19.51
CA SER A 97 -0.27 -0.72 -20.77
C SER A 97 0.98 -1.57 -20.59
N LEU A 98 1.96 -1.09 -19.82
CA LEU A 98 3.18 -1.83 -19.51
C LEU A 98 2.89 -3.07 -18.66
N LYS A 99 2.05 -2.92 -17.62
CA LYS A 99 1.65 -4.06 -16.78
C LYS A 99 0.95 -5.14 -17.60
N ARG A 100 -0.01 -4.76 -18.45
CA ARG A 100 -0.70 -5.67 -19.36
C ARG A 100 0.25 -6.38 -20.33
N GLU A 101 1.20 -5.65 -20.90
CA GLU A 101 2.21 -6.18 -21.83
C GLU A 101 3.05 -7.26 -21.13
N VAL A 102 3.65 -6.93 -19.99
CA VAL A 102 4.51 -7.84 -19.24
C VAL A 102 3.74 -9.08 -18.77
N ILE A 103 2.55 -8.90 -18.22
CA ILE A 103 1.71 -10.01 -17.74
C ILE A 103 1.23 -10.90 -18.88
N SER A 104 1.02 -10.37 -20.08
CA SER A 104 0.64 -11.17 -21.24
C SER A 104 1.67 -12.23 -21.63
N LYS A 105 2.92 -12.07 -21.21
CA LYS A 105 4.01 -13.04 -21.43
C LYS A 105 4.02 -14.20 -20.44
N CYS A 106 3.34 -14.06 -19.30
CA CYS A 106 3.26 -15.07 -18.25
C CYS A 106 2.07 -16.02 -18.55
N VAL A 107 2.26 -17.08 -19.35
CA VAL A 107 1.14 -17.89 -19.84
C VAL A 107 0.73 -18.98 -18.85
N ASP A 108 1.69 -19.72 -18.29
CA ASP A 108 1.45 -20.92 -17.50
C ASP A 108 1.63 -20.70 -15.99
N GLN A 109 2.19 -19.55 -15.56
CA GLN A 109 2.49 -19.26 -14.19
C GLN A 109 1.28 -18.69 -13.43
N PHE A 110 1.25 -18.85 -12.11
CA PHE A 110 0.48 -17.94 -11.28
C PHE A 110 1.10 -16.56 -11.32
N VAL A 111 0.29 -15.52 -11.37
CA VAL A 111 0.76 -14.14 -11.50
C VAL A 111 0.11 -13.24 -10.47
N ALA A 112 0.92 -12.43 -9.81
CA ALA A 112 0.46 -11.37 -8.94
C ALA A 112 0.97 -10.01 -9.41
N THR A 113 0.15 -8.96 -9.30
CA THR A 113 0.57 -7.58 -9.49
C THR A 113 0.74 -6.89 -8.14
N ASN A 114 1.79 -6.05 -8.02
CA ASN A 114 1.98 -5.17 -6.86
C ASN A 114 1.43 -3.75 -7.11
N THR A 115 0.48 -3.61 -8.02
CA THR A 115 -0.16 -2.30 -8.27
C THR A 115 -0.75 -1.73 -6.98
N SER A 116 -0.75 -0.42 -6.84
CA SER A 116 -1.39 0.30 -5.74
C SER A 116 -2.61 1.12 -6.17
N THR A 117 -2.84 1.27 -7.49
CA THR A 117 -3.85 2.18 -8.03
C THR A 117 -4.84 1.53 -8.99
N PHE A 118 -4.40 0.55 -9.78
CA PHE A 118 -5.28 -0.15 -10.72
C PHE A 118 -6.02 -1.29 -10.04
N LYS A 119 -7.26 -1.54 -10.45
CA LYS A 119 -7.92 -2.78 -10.11
C LYS A 119 -7.20 -3.97 -10.76
N VAL A 120 -7.25 -5.11 -10.09
CA VAL A 120 -6.72 -6.38 -10.62
C VAL A 120 -7.41 -6.72 -11.96
N GLU A 121 -8.75 -6.56 -12.03
CA GLU A 121 -9.53 -6.82 -13.25
C GLU A 121 -9.16 -5.93 -14.44
N ASP A 122 -8.72 -4.69 -14.19
CA ASP A 122 -8.26 -3.76 -15.25
C ASP A 122 -6.97 -4.25 -15.90
N ILE A 123 -6.17 -5.02 -15.19
CA ILE A 123 -4.88 -5.52 -15.69
C ILE A 123 -5.07 -6.85 -16.41
N SER A 124 -5.77 -7.82 -15.79
CA SER A 124 -6.01 -9.13 -16.38
C SER A 124 -7.24 -9.82 -15.79
N SER A 125 -8.00 -10.51 -16.62
CA SER A 125 -9.17 -11.33 -16.25
C SER A 125 -8.87 -12.83 -16.18
N ARG A 126 -7.61 -13.24 -16.09
CA ARG A 126 -7.23 -14.66 -16.01
C ARG A 126 -7.45 -15.21 -14.61
N SER A 127 -7.80 -16.50 -14.52
CA SER A 127 -8.02 -17.17 -13.23
C SER A 127 -6.74 -17.37 -12.41
N ASN A 128 -5.58 -17.45 -13.07
CA ASN A 128 -4.26 -17.55 -12.45
C ASN A 128 -3.63 -16.18 -12.12
N PHE A 129 -4.43 -15.11 -12.05
CA PHE A 129 -3.99 -13.75 -11.79
C PHE A 129 -4.69 -13.15 -10.56
N GLY A 130 -3.92 -12.45 -9.69
CA GLY A 130 -4.41 -11.75 -8.51
C GLY A 130 -3.51 -10.58 -8.12
N GLY A 131 -3.79 -9.95 -6.98
CA GLY A 131 -2.96 -8.88 -6.43
C GLY A 131 -2.14 -9.36 -5.22
N MET A 132 -0.90 -8.87 -5.11
CA MET A 132 -0.07 -8.92 -3.89
C MET A 132 0.46 -7.51 -3.62
N HIS A 133 -0.34 -6.69 -2.95
CA HIS A 133 0.03 -5.31 -2.67
C HIS A 133 0.86 -5.23 -1.40
N PHE A 134 2.15 -4.93 -1.56
CA PHE A 134 3.11 -4.74 -0.49
C PHE A 134 3.24 -3.27 -0.10
N PHE A 135 3.66 -3.03 1.15
CA PHE A 135 3.87 -1.68 1.69
C PHE A 135 5.35 -1.36 1.83
N ASN A 136 5.73 -0.12 1.51
CA ASN A 136 7.12 0.34 1.58
C ASN A 136 7.51 0.82 2.99
N PRO A 137 8.65 0.43 3.56
CA PRO A 137 9.61 -0.54 3.01
C PRO A 137 9.18 -1.99 3.27
N VAL A 138 9.28 -2.85 2.25
CA VAL A 138 8.86 -4.26 2.33
C VAL A 138 9.50 -5.00 3.52
N SER A 139 10.74 -4.67 3.87
CA SER A 139 11.46 -5.30 4.99
C SER A 139 10.85 -5.01 6.38
N LYS A 140 10.07 -3.93 6.51
CA LYS A 140 9.51 -3.46 7.80
C LYS A 140 8.00 -3.66 7.89
N MET A 141 7.30 -3.42 6.80
CA MET A 141 5.84 -3.45 6.78
C MET A 141 5.34 -4.90 6.76
N PRO A 142 4.56 -5.33 7.75
CA PRO A 142 4.15 -6.73 7.87
C PRO A 142 3.01 -7.11 6.93
N LEU A 143 2.14 -6.17 6.53
CA LEU A 143 0.94 -6.45 5.73
C LEU A 143 1.27 -6.74 4.28
N VAL A 144 0.49 -7.65 3.70
CA VAL A 144 0.31 -7.81 2.24
C VAL A 144 -1.19 -7.95 1.98
N GLU A 145 -1.76 -7.09 1.16
CA GLU A 145 -3.12 -7.28 0.66
C GLU A 145 -3.09 -8.30 -0.48
N VAL A 146 -3.75 -9.44 -0.27
CA VAL A 146 -3.95 -10.48 -1.28
C VAL A 146 -5.30 -10.22 -1.93
N VAL A 147 -5.27 -9.72 -3.15
CA VAL A 147 -6.46 -9.19 -3.82
C VAL A 147 -7.02 -10.20 -4.82
N SER A 148 -8.30 -10.52 -4.62
CA SER A 148 -9.08 -11.38 -5.50
C SER A 148 -9.87 -10.54 -6.50
N GLY A 149 -9.47 -10.57 -7.77
CA GLY A 149 -10.31 -10.05 -8.86
C GLY A 149 -11.50 -10.99 -9.16
N PRO A 150 -12.48 -10.53 -9.95
CA PRO A 150 -13.70 -11.33 -10.23
C PRO A 150 -13.43 -12.69 -10.87
N SER A 151 -12.31 -12.85 -11.57
CA SER A 151 -11.92 -14.09 -12.26
C SER A 151 -10.86 -14.89 -11.50
N THR A 152 -10.28 -14.35 -10.44
CA THR A 152 -9.19 -14.98 -9.69
C THR A 152 -9.65 -16.29 -9.05
N SER A 153 -8.92 -17.38 -9.28
CA SER A 153 -9.27 -18.68 -8.71
C SER A 153 -8.85 -18.81 -7.24
N GLU A 154 -9.54 -19.68 -6.50
CA GLU A 154 -9.16 -20.02 -5.12
C GLU A 154 -7.74 -20.57 -5.03
N GLU A 155 -7.29 -21.30 -6.05
CA GLU A 155 -5.91 -21.81 -6.12
C GLU A 155 -4.90 -20.67 -6.21
N THR A 156 -5.21 -19.62 -6.99
CA THR A 156 -4.40 -18.40 -7.07
C THR A 156 -4.33 -17.72 -5.70
N ILE A 157 -5.46 -17.50 -5.03
CA ILE A 157 -5.47 -16.90 -3.68
C ILE A 157 -4.66 -17.77 -2.70
N ALA A 158 -4.79 -19.09 -2.78
CA ALA A 158 -4.06 -20.01 -1.90
C ALA A 158 -2.54 -19.89 -2.06
N ILE A 159 -2.02 -19.83 -3.30
CA ILE A 159 -0.57 -19.69 -3.54
C ILE A 159 -0.04 -18.31 -3.13
N LEU A 160 -0.83 -17.23 -3.33
CA LEU A 160 -0.46 -15.88 -2.88
C LEU A 160 -0.42 -15.79 -1.35
N CYS A 161 -1.40 -16.36 -0.65
CA CYS A 161 -1.42 -16.47 0.81
C CYS A 161 -0.21 -17.29 1.31
N LYS A 162 0.04 -18.45 0.72
CA LYS A 162 1.15 -19.31 1.08
C LYS A 162 2.49 -18.60 0.96
N THR A 163 2.69 -17.91 -0.15
CA THR A 163 3.91 -17.13 -0.41
C THR A 163 4.06 -15.99 0.61
N SER A 164 2.99 -15.25 0.89
CA SER A 164 3.00 -14.18 1.88
C SER A 164 3.39 -14.69 3.27
N LEU A 165 2.78 -15.79 3.72
CA LEU A 165 3.10 -16.42 5.02
C LEU A 165 4.54 -16.91 5.07
N ALA A 166 5.06 -17.52 3.99
CA ALA A 166 6.45 -17.96 3.90
C ALA A 166 7.44 -16.79 4.02
N MET A 167 7.09 -15.61 3.49
CA MET A 167 7.86 -14.37 3.63
C MET A 167 7.78 -13.76 5.04
N GLY A 168 7.04 -14.36 5.97
CA GLY A 168 6.77 -13.80 7.30
C GLY A 168 5.86 -12.58 7.27
N LYS A 169 5.03 -12.46 6.22
CA LYS A 169 4.01 -11.42 6.08
C LYS A 169 2.68 -11.88 6.63
N ILE A 170 1.81 -10.90 6.86
CA ILE A 170 0.43 -11.11 7.31
C ILE A 170 -0.48 -10.79 6.13
N PRO A 171 -1.03 -11.79 5.43
CA PRO A 171 -1.90 -11.55 4.30
C PRO A 171 -3.31 -11.16 4.75
N LEU A 172 -3.81 -10.06 4.23
CA LEU A 172 -5.21 -9.68 4.25
C LEU A 172 -5.83 -10.07 2.91
N ILE A 173 -6.76 -11.00 2.93
CA ILE A 173 -7.52 -11.37 1.74
C ILE A 173 -8.65 -10.35 1.56
N CYS A 174 -8.71 -9.71 0.39
CA CYS A 174 -9.76 -8.77 0.05
C CYS A 174 -10.21 -8.92 -1.41
N ASN A 175 -11.42 -8.47 -1.71
CA ASN A 175 -11.89 -8.36 -3.08
C ASN A 175 -11.33 -7.10 -3.77
N ASP A 176 -11.40 -7.10 -5.10
CA ASP A 176 -10.80 -6.07 -5.93
C ASP A 176 -11.57 -4.75 -5.88
N CYS A 177 -10.87 -3.67 -5.60
CA CYS A 177 -11.37 -2.31 -5.73
C CYS A 177 -10.21 -1.34 -5.92
N SER A 178 -10.48 -0.12 -6.38
CA SER A 178 -9.43 0.91 -6.49
C SER A 178 -8.88 1.29 -5.12
N GLY A 179 -7.55 1.19 -4.96
CA GLY A 179 -6.85 1.50 -3.70
C GLY A 179 -6.96 0.40 -2.64
N PHE A 180 -7.61 -0.72 -2.93
CA PHE A 180 -7.83 -1.85 -2.04
C PHE A 180 -8.36 -1.42 -0.66
N VAL A 181 -7.84 -1.93 0.44
CA VAL A 181 -8.36 -1.57 1.79
C VAL A 181 -7.60 -0.37 2.35
N VAL A 182 -6.26 -0.46 2.44
CA VAL A 182 -5.46 0.56 3.15
C VAL A 182 -5.50 1.91 2.44
N ASN A 183 -5.26 1.95 1.13
CA ASN A 183 -5.25 3.22 0.39
C ASN A 183 -6.65 3.82 0.28
N ARG A 184 -7.69 2.99 0.13
CA ARG A 184 -9.07 3.43 0.12
C ARG A 184 -9.49 4.09 1.43
N MET A 185 -8.94 3.62 2.56
CA MET A 185 -9.15 4.25 3.87
C MET A 185 -8.31 5.51 4.05
N LEU A 186 -7.05 5.47 3.62
CA LEU A 186 -6.07 6.51 3.94
C LEU A 186 -6.17 7.74 3.03
N MET A 187 -6.45 7.56 1.73
CA MET A 187 -6.47 8.68 0.79
C MET A 187 -7.55 9.72 1.11
N PRO A 188 -8.81 9.36 1.45
CA PRO A 188 -9.82 10.34 1.85
C PRO A 188 -9.43 11.17 3.08
N TYR A 189 -8.69 10.59 4.02
CA TYR A 189 -8.11 11.32 5.15
C TYR A 189 -7.09 12.39 4.69
N LEU A 190 -6.19 12.02 3.78
CA LEU A 190 -5.19 12.95 3.23
C LEU A 190 -5.81 14.00 2.31
N ILE A 191 -6.84 13.64 1.55
CA ILE A 191 -7.61 14.56 0.72
C ILE A 191 -8.35 15.58 1.58
N GLU A 192 -9.00 15.15 2.66
CA GLU A 192 -9.68 16.09 3.57
C GLU A 192 -8.69 16.99 4.30
N PHE A 193 -7.54 16.46 4.70
CA PHE A 193 -6.44 17.27 5.23
C PHE A 193 -6.01 18.36 4.25
N ASP A 194 -5.80 18.02 2.97
CA ASP A 194 -5.39 18.99 1.94
C ASP A 194 -6.47 20.04 1.69
N LYS A 195 -7.76 19.69 1.73
CA LYS A 195 -8.89 20.63 1.70
C LYS A 195 -8.83 21.61 2.88
N MET A 196 -8.63 21.12 4.09
CA MET A 196 -8.49 21.99 5.28
C MET A 196 -7.33 22.96 5.12
N VAL A 197 -6.18 22.52 4.60
CA VAL A 197 -5.04 23.40 4.32
C VAL A 197 -5.39 24.46 3.27
N SER A 198 -6.09 24.10 2.23
CA SER A 198 -6.57 25.01 1.18
C SER A 198 -7.57 26.06 1.70
N GLU A 199 -8.37 25.68 2.69
CA GLU A 199 -9.29 26.58 3.42
C GLU A 199 -8.56 27.55 4.36
N GLY A 200 -7.24 27.42 4.53
CA GLY A 200 -6.41 28.27 5.39
C GLY A 200 -6.19 27.74 6.81
N HIS A 201 -6.50 26.48 7.07
CA HIS A 201 -6.18 25.86 8.35
C HIS A 201 -4.67 25.67 8.54
N ASN A 202 -4.24 25.78 9.80
CA ASN A 202 -2.85 25.63 10.18
C ASN A 202 -2.46 24.13 10.26
N PHE A 203 -1.75 23.64 9.26
CA PHE A 203 -1.37 22.22 9.17
C PHE A 203 -0.48 21.77 10.34
N VAL A 204 0.34 22.65 10.90
CA VAL A 204 1.17 22.33 12.09
C VAL A 204 0.27 22.06 13.30
N HIS A 205 -0.81 22.85 13.46
CA HIS A 205 -1.79 22.64 14.50
C HIS A 205 -2.56 21.32 14.30
N ILE A 206 -2.97 21.04 13.04
CA ILE A 206 -3.64 19.77 12.69
C ILE A 206 -2.74 18.57 13.06
N ASP A 207 -1.47 18.61 12.71
CA ASP A 207 -0.50 17.56 13.06
C ASP A 207 -0.40 17.34 14.57
N VAL A 208 -0.38 18.41 15.36
CA VAL A 208 -0.36 18.30 16.82
C VAL A 208 -1.62 17.63 17.35
N VAL A 209 -2.80 18.06 16.88
CA VAL A 209 -4.10 17.49 17.30
C VAL A 209 -4.18 15.99 17.00
N MET A 210 -3.71 15.55 15.84
CA MET A 210 -3.76 14.14 15.48
C MET A 210 -2.77 13.28 16.27
N ARG A 211 -1.57 13.80 16.57
CA ARG A 211 -0.64 13.12 17.47
C ARG A 211 -1.18 13.02 18.90
N ASP A 212 -1.80 14.09 19.41
CA ASP A 212 -2.43 14.08 20.74
C ASP A 212 -3.63 13.12 20.79
N HIS A 213 -4.25 12.84 19.63
CA HIS A 213 -5.29 11.81 19.49
C HIS A 213 -4.75 10.37 19.50
N GLY A 214 -3.44 10.18 19.50
CA GLY A 214 -2.78 8.87 19.55
C GLY A 214 -2.22 8.39 18.21
N TRP A 215 -2.29 9.20 17.16
CA TRP A 215 -1.69 8.85 15.88
C TRP A 215 -0.16 9.02 15.93
N PRO A 216 0.62 8.15 15.26
CA PRO A 216 2.09 8.19 15.34
C PRO A 216 2.68 9.47 14.73
N MET A 217 1.93 10.09 13.80
CA MET A 217 2.27 11.36 13.16
C MET A 217 1.02 12.05 12.66
N GLY A 218 1.10 13.34 12.42
CA GLY A 218 0.02 14.09 11.81
C GLY A 218 -0.01 13.92 10.27
N PRO A 219 -1.08 14.41 9.61
CA PRO A 219 -1.29 14.19 8.18
C PRO A 219 -0.24 14.87 7.29
N ALA A 220 0.27 16.06 7.66
CA ALA A 220 1.33 16.72 6.91
C ALA A 220 2.65 15.92 7.00
N GLU A 221 2.98 15.41 8.18
CA GLU A 221 4.15 14.54 8.37
C GLU A 221 4.00 13.23 7.60
N LEU A 222 2.80 12.69 7.51
CA LEU A 222 2.48 11.47 6.76
C LEU A 222 2.61 11.70 5.25
N CYS A 223 2.09 12.81 4.72
CA CYS A 223 2.29 13.20 3.32
C CYS A 223 3.78 13.27 2.97
N ASP A 224 4.59 13.89 3.84
CA ASP A 224 6.04 14.01 3.63
C ASP A 224 6.78 12.66 3.73
N LEU A 225 6.28 11.74 4.55
CA LEU A 225 6.84 10.40 4.70
C LEU A 225 6.54 9.52 3.48
N VAL A 226 5.29 9.50 3.06
CA VAL A 226 4.80 8.71 1.90
C VAL A 226 5.39 9.28 0.61
N GLY A 227 5.44 10.59 0.51
CA GLY A 227 5.87 11.35 -0.65
C GLY A 227 4.72 12.04 -1.36
N LEU A 228 4.88 13.34 -1.63
CA LEU A 228 3.82 14.18 -2.23
C LEU A 228 3.44 13.74 -3.66
N ASP A 229 4.34 13.08 -4.38
CA ASP A 229 4.04 12.45 -5.67
C ASP A 229 3.07 11.26 -5.51
N VAL A 230 3.30 10.42 -4.50
CA VAL A 230 2.41 9.27 -4.19
C VAL A 230 1.05 9.78 -3.73
N VAL A 231 1.02 10.78 -2.83
CA VAL A 231 -0.23 11.40 -2.36
C VAL A 231 -1.00 12.02 -3.52
N TYR A 232 -0.34 12.80 -4.38
CA TYR A 232 -0.97 13.45 -5.53
C TYR A 232 -1.58 12.44 -6.51
N HIS A 233 -0.80 11.45 -6.96
CA HIS A 233 -1.29 10.45 -7.89
C HIS A 233 -2.35 9.53 -7.26
N GLY A 234 -2.20 9.18 -5.99
CA GLY A 234 -3.18 8.41 -5.24
C GLY A 234 -4.51 9.16 -5.11
N SER A 235 -4.48 10.44 -4.73
CA SER A 235 -5.68 11.29 -4.64
C SER A 235 -6.40 11.40 -5.99
N LYS A 236 -5.67 11.61 -7.07
CA LYS A 236 -6.22 11.65 -8.45
C LYS A 236 -6.83 10.31 -8.86
N SER A 237 -6.22 9.21 -8.48
CA SER A 237 -6.76 7.87 -8.76
C SER A 237 -8.07 7.64 -8.02
N MET A 238 -8.15 8.04 -6.74
CA MET A 238 -9.37 7.92 -5.92
C MET A 238 -10.49 8.83 -6.44
N GLU A 239 -10.20 10.08 -6.78
CA GLU A 239 -11.17 11.00 -7.39
C GLU A 239 -11.77 10.44 -8.69
N LYS A 240 -10.95 9.80 -9.51
CA LYS A 240 -11.40 9.15 -10.75
C LYS A 240 -12.25 7.90 -10.50
N ALA A 241 -11.94 7.16 -9.43
CA ALA A 241 -12.59 5.89 -9.14
C ALA A 241 -13.92 6.02 -8.37
N TYR A 242 -14.10 7.10 -7.60
CA TYR A 242 -15.21 7.26 -6.67
C TYR A 242 -15.83 8.65 -6.77
N ASP A 243 -17.10 8.74 -7.20
CA ASP A 243 -17.80 10.00 -7.42
C ASP A 243 -17.99 10.85 -6.16
N HIS A 244 -17.93 10.23 -4.97
CA HIS A 244 -18.04 10.93 -3.68
C HIS A 244 -16.73 11.50 -3.18
N ILE A 245 -15.60 11.21 -3.86
CA ILE A 245 -14.27 11.73 -3.55
C ILE A 245 -13.94 12.87 -4.51
N SER A 246 -13.58 14.04 -3.97
CA SER A 246 -13.11 15.19 -4.74
C SER A 246 -11.89 15.79 -4.08
N ILE A 247 -10.92 16.22 -4.86
CA ILE A 247 -9.72 16.95 -4.37
C ILE A 247 -10.00 18.46 -4.33
N ALA A 248 -9.16 19.19 -3.57
CA ALA A 248 -9.23 20.65 -3.53
C ALA A 248 -8.82 21.26 -4.88
N GLU A 249 -9.48 22.36 -5.30
CA GLU A 249 -9.08 23.13 -6.50
C GLU A 249 -7.67 23.72 -6.34
N GLU A 250 -7.40 24.30 -5.17
CA GLU A 250 -6.09 24.87 -4.80
C GLU A 250 -5.35 23.93 -3.82
N SER A 251 -4.98 22.75 -4.29
CA SER A 251 -4.31 21.73 -3.50
C SER A 251 -2.86 22.13 -3.15
N MET A 252 -2.54 22.14 -1.84
CA MET A 252 -1.18 22.34 -1.37
C MET A 252 -0.30 21.13 -1.72
N CYS A 253 -0.83 19.92 -1.64
CA CYS A 253 -0.13 18.70 -2.06
C CYS A 253 0.27 18.78 -3.54
N HIS A 254 -0.62 19.27 -4.41
CA HIS A 254 -0.32 19.48 -5.83
C HIS A 254 0.77 20.55 -6.02
N SER A 255 0.66 21.69 -5.36
CA SER A 255 1.66 22.77 -5.44
C SER A 255 3.05 22.32 -4.99
N LEU A 256 3.12 21.54 -3.92
CA LEU A 256 4.38 20.95 -3.42
C LEU A 256 4.94 19.95 -4.42
N TYR A 257 4.09 19.08 -5.01
CA TYR A 257 4.48 18.13 -6.04
C TYR A 257 5.07 18.82 -7.27
N GLU A 258 4.40 19.84 -7.83
CA GLU A 258 4.90 20.62 -8.96
C GLU A 258 6.22 21.33 -8.63
N GLY A 259 6.33 21.86 -7.41
CA GLY A 259 7.55 22.47 -6.88
C GLY A 259 8.69 21.50 -6.58
N ARG A 260 8.55 20.20 -6.88
CA ARG A 260 9.52 19.15 -6.59
C ARG A 260 9.85 18.98 -5.10
N ASN A 261 8.98 19.47 -4.22
CA ASN A 261 9.07 19.28 -2.77
C ASN A 261 8.32 17.99 -2.40
N LEU A 262 8.97 16.84 -2.63
CA LEU A 262 8.31 15.54 -2.53
C LEU A 262 8.39 14.91 -1.12
N GLY A 263 8.61 15.73 -0.09
CA GLY A 263 8.72 15.28 1.30
C GLY A 263 10.12 14.89 1.71
N ARG A 264 10.24 13.88 2.60
CA ARG A 264 11.54 13.46 3.18
C ARG A 264 12.58 13.08 2.13
N LYS A 265 12.18 12.45 1.03
CA LYS A 265 13.08 11.99 -0.04
C LYS A 265 13.78 13.12 -0.81
N THR A 266 13.19 14.33 -0.80
CA THR A 266 13.79 15.55 -1.38
C THR A 266 14.15 16.58 -0.33
N HIS A 267 14.12 16.20 0.96
CA HIS A 267 14.39 17.05 2.12
C HIS A 267 13.42 18.24 2.29
N GLY A 268 12.35 18.28 1.53
CA GLY A 268 11.33 19.32 1.56
C GLY A 268 9.95 18.84 1.13
N GLY A 269 8.91 19.24 1.84
CA GLY A 269 7.50 18.99 1.61
C GLY A 269 6.69 20.01 2.40
N PHE A 270 5.74 19.58 3.22
CA PHE A 270 5.13 20.45 4.23
C PHE A 270 6.18 20.97 5.22
N TYR A 271 7.14 20.12 5.53
CA TYR A 271 8.27 20.44 6.41
C TYR A 271 9.61 20.36 5.68
N ARG A 272 10.62 21.01 6.28
CA ARG A 272 12.03 20.82 5.91
C ARG A 272 12.63 19.68 6.72
N TYR A 273 13.50 18.91 6.07
CA TYR A 273 14.21 17.80 6.70
C TYR A 273 15.72 18.00 6.56
N SER A 274 16.45 17.66 7.61
CA SER A 274 17.92 17.68 7.57
C SER A 274 18.44 16.64 6.56
N PRO A 275 19.32 17.01 5.63
CA PRO A 275 19.90 16.06 4.69
C PRO A 275 20.76 14.95 5.36
N ILE A 276 21.22 15.20 6.57
CA ILE A 276 22.08 14.27 7.31
C ILE A 276 21.27 13.32 8.19
N SER A 277 20.35 13.89 9.00
CA SER A 277 19.62 13.11 10.00
C SER A 277 18.19 12.76 9.62
N TYR A 278 17.71 13.32 8.52
CA TYR A 278 16.30 13.23 8.07
C TYR A 278 15.28 13.69 9.12
N ASN A 279 15.75 14.38 10.17
CA ASN A 279 14.87 14.97 11.18
C ASN A 279 14.18 16.23 10.66
N LYS A 280 12.93 16.41 11.07
CA LYS A 280 12.14 17.59 10.78
C LYS A 280 12.79 18.81 11.46
N THR A 281 12.97 19.91 10.71
CA THR A 281 13.61 21.13 11.19
C THR A 281 12.64 22.32 11.28
N GLY A 282 11.49 22.27 10.61
CA GLY A 282 10.46 23.29 10.67
C GLY A 282 9.55 23.28 9.43
N PRO A 283 8.49 24.11 9.39
CA PRO A 283 7.64 24.24 8.23
C PRO A 283 8.41 24.74 6.99
N LEU A 284 8.12 24.18 5.82
CA LEU A 284 8.53 24.71 4.52
C LEU A 284 7.36 25.40 3.83
N ALA A 285 6.21 24.70 3.74
CA ALA A 285 4.98 25.27 3.25
C ALA A 285 4.46 26.38 4.17
N LYS A 286 3.71 27.32 3.61
CA LYS A 286 3.07 28.37 4.40
C LYS A 286 1.90 27.75 5.17
N ALA A 287 1.99 27.77 6.50
CA ALA A 287 0.88 27.37 7.35
C ALA A 287 -0.21 28.46 7.34
N GLY A 288 -1.46 28.05 7.29
CA GLY A 288 -2.60 28.95 7.46
C GLY A 288 -2.72 29.49 8.88
N ASP A 289 -3.64 30.43 9.08
CA ASP A 289 -3.85 31.10 10.37
C ASP A 289 -4.99 30.48 11.20
N ILE A 290 -5.88 29.68 10.55
CA ILE A 290 -7.05 29.07 11.21
C ILE A 290 -6.58 27.92 12.10
N ARG A 291 -6.91 28.03 13.40
CA ARG A 291 -6.69 27.00 14.42
C ARG A 291 -8.02 26.54 14.98
N GLU A 292 -8.56 25.54 14.33
CA GLU A 292 -9.85 24.97 14.68
C GLU A 292 -9.77 24.12 15.96
N SER A 293 -10.92 23.84 16.58
CA SER A 293 -11.00 22.98 17.75
C SER A 293 -10.52 21.55 17.44
N SER A 294 -9.91 20.90 18.43
CA SER A 294 -9.45 19.52 18.28
C SER A 294 -10.59 18.55 17.92
N THR A 295 -11.81 18.83 18.39
CA THR A 295 -12.99 18.02 18.07
C THR A 295 -13.34 18.11 16.58
N LEU A 296 -13.42 19.32 16.03
CA LEU A 296 -13.76 19.52 14.62
C LEU A 296 -12.68 18.97 13.69
N ILE A 297 -11.39 19.16 14.04
CA ILE A 297 -10.28 18.59 13.25
C ILE A 297 -10.40 17.07 13.18
N LYS A 298 -10.60 16.40 14.30
CA LYS A 298 -10.74 14.94 14.36
C LYS A 298 -11.97 14.47 13.59
N GLU A 299 -13.11 15.11 13.76
CA GLU A 299 -14.34 14.78 13.07
C GLU A 299 -14.16 14.89 11.55
N ARG A 300 -13.61 15.99 11.06
CA ARG A 300 -13.38 16.19 9.61
C ARG A 300 -12.44 15.15 9.02
N LEU A 301 -11.36 14.81 9.71
CA LEU A 301 -10.35 13.89 9.20
C LEU A 301 -10.74 12.41 9.31
N ILE A 302 -11.47 12.03 10.37
CA ILE A 302 -11.80 10.63 10.62
C ILE A 302 -13.10 10.23 9.92
N SER A 303 -14.09 11.13 9.79
CA SER A 303 -15.38 10.79 9.16
C SER A 303 -15.26 10.24 7.73
N PRO A 304 -14.40 10.76 6.84
CA PRO A 304 -14.21 10.16 5.53
C PRO A 304 -13.67 8.72 5.60
N MET A 305 -12.77 8.43 6.53
CA MET A 305 -12.25 7.07 6.73
C MET A 305 -13.35 6.11 7.20
N LEU A 306 -14.18 6.53 8.16
CA LEU A 306 -15.29 5.70 8.66
C LEU A 306 -16.32 5.43 7.56
N ARG A 307 -16.58 6.41 6.68
CA ARG A 307 -17.45 6.22 5.52
C ARG A 307 -16.90 5.15 4.58
N GLU A 308 -15.60 5.22 4.24
CA GLU A 308 -14.97 4.20 3.40
C GLU A 308 -14.95 2.83 4.08
N ALA A 309 -14.74 2.79 5.40
CA ALA A 309 -14.81 1.54 6.16
C ALA A 309 -16.19 0.86 6.02
N ALA A 310 -17.28 1.64 6.14
CA ALA A 310 -18.62 1.14 5.94
C ALA A 310 -18.83 0.63 4.50
N MET A 311 -18.38 1.39 3.51
CA MET A 311 -18.49 1.01 2.09
C MET A 311 -17.67 -0.25 1.78
N LEU A 312 -16.48 -0.42 2.34
CA LEU A 312 -15.67 -1.64 2.17
C LEU A 312 -16.40 -2.89 2.67
N LEU A 313 -17.15 -2.78 3.76
CA LEU A 313 -17.98 -3.87 4.30
C LEU A 313 -19.25 -4.09 3.46
N GLU A 314 -19.98 -3.02 3.10
CA GLU A 314 -21.19 -3.10 2.30
C GLU A 314 -20.95 -3.66 0.89
N GLU A 315 -19.83 -3.30 0.28
CA GLU A 315 -19.39 -3.81 -1.02
C GLU A 315 -18.76 -5.22 -0.94
N GLY A 316 -18.58 -5.75 0.27
CA GLY A 316 -17.95 -7.05 0.48
C GLY A 316 -16.48 -7.10 0.08
N ILE A 317 -15.79 -5.96 0.13
CA ILE A 317 -14.34 -5.92 -0.15
C ILE A 317 -13.57 -6.66 0.94
N VAL A 318 -14.00 -6.53 2.19
CA VAL A 318 -13.57 -7.33 3.33
C VAL A 318 -14.77 -7.93 4.05
N GLU A 319 -14.55 -9.01 4.78
CA GLU A 319 -15.64 -9.76 5.44
C GLU A 319 -16.00 -9.17 6.81
N GLU A 320 -15.02 -8.64 7.55
CA GLU A 320 -15.18 -8.26 8.94
C GLU A 320 -14.59 -6.87 9.25
N PRO A 321 -15.20 -6.10 10.17
CA PRO A 321 -14.64 -4.81 10.62
C PRO A 321 -13.21 -4.92 11.16
N GLN A 322 -12.87 -6.07 11.75
CA GLN A 322 -11.52 -6.34 12.26
C GLN A 322 -10.46 -6.42 11.15
N ASP A 323 -10.83 -6.83 9.94
CA ASP A 323 -9.93 -6.85 8.79
C ASP A 323 -9.47 -5.42 8.45
N ILE A 324 -10.39 -4.44 8.53
CA ILE A 324 -10.10 -3.02 8.32
C ILE A 324 -9.12 -2.48 9.37
N ASN A 325 -9.40 -2.75 10.66
CA ASN A 325 -8.51 -2.34 11.74
C ASN A 325 -7.11 -2.94 11.59
N SER A 326 -7.05 -4.23 11.27
CA SER A 326 -5.78 -4.92 11.03
C SER A 326 -5.03 -4.30 9.84
N ALA A 327 -5.73 -3.96 8.75
CA ALA A 327 -5.15 -3.31 7.58
C ALA A 327 -4.53 -1.96 7.93
N LEU A 328 -5.25 -1.11 8.67
CA LEU A 328 -4.76 0.20 9.09
C LEU A 328 -3.55 0.11 10.02
N MET A 329 -3.62 -0.79 11.01
CA MET A 329 -2.51 -0.99 11.97
C MET A 329 -1.25 -1.51 11.28
N LEU A 330 -1.38 -2.52 10.43
CA LEU A 330 -0.25 -3.21 9.82
C LEU A 330 0.25 -2.55 8.53
N GLY A 331 -0.65 -1.89 7.78
CA GLY A 331 -0.34 -1.26 6.50
C GLY A 331 -0.01 0.23 6.60
N ALA A 332 -0.63 0.95 7.54
CA ALA A 332 -0.44 2.39 7.71
C ALA A 332 0.16 2.78 9.08
N GLY A 333 0.28 1.84 10.02
CA GLY A 333 0.76 2.12 11.38
C GLY A 333 -0.20 2.97 12.22
N LEU A 334 -1.48 3.01 11.84
CA LEU A 334 -2.51 3.79 12.53
C LEU A 334 -3.14 3.00 13.68
N PRO A 335 -3.62 3.65 14.75
CA PRO A 335 -4.35 2.96 15.80
C PRO A 335 -5.68 2.42 15.26
N PRO A 336 -6.20 1.31 15.84
CA PRO A 336 -7.49 0.75 15.44
C PRO A 336 -8.62 1.72 15.78
N PHE A 337 -9.66 1.72 14.95
CA PHE A 337 -10.94 2.34 15.30
C PHE A 337 -11.67 1.51 16.37
N ASN A 338 -12.49 2.18 17.17
CA ASN A 338 -13.42 1.47 18.04
C ASN A 338 -14.38 0.64 17.18
N GLU A 339 -14.54 -0.66 17.50
CA GLU A 339 -15.42 -1.57 16.75
C GLU A 339 -16.88 -1.08 16.72
N ASP A 340 -17.35 -0.46 17.79
CA ASP A 340 -18.70 0.13 17.85
C ASP A 340 -18.88 1.26 16.81
N LEU A 341 -17.81 2.04 16.53
CA LEU A 341 -17.84 3.08 15.50
C LEU A 341 -17.94 2.49 14.09
N LEU A 342 -17.24 1.40 13.81
CA LEU A 342 -17.31 0.72 12.51
C LEU A 342 -18.68 0.06 12.31
N GLN A 343 -19.27 -0.52 13.36
CA GLN A 343 -20.59 -1.16 13.29
C GLN A 343 -21.76 -0.18 13.23
N THR A 344 -21.64 1.01 13.84
CA THR A 344 -22.69 2.03 13.81
C THR A 344 -22.74 2.79 12.49
N THR A 345 -21.69 2.81 11.72
CA THR A 345 -21.61 3.48 10.41
C THR A 345 -22.25 2.64 9.30
N VAL A 346 -22.44 1.33 9.53
CA VAL A 346 -23.07 0.35 8.60
C VAL A 346 -24.61 0.31 8.75
N LYS A 347 -25.21 1.12 9.61
CA LYS A 347 -26.66 1.27 9.77
C LYS A 347 -27.16 2.60 9.22
#